data_5767778243b1739f1f27a9c04b5aa994
#
_entry.id   5767778243b1739f1f27a9c04b5aa994
#
_cell.length_a   1.000
_cell.length_b   1.000
_cell.length_c   1.000
_cell.angle_alpha   90.00
_cell.angle_beta   90.00
_cell.angle_gamma   90.00
#
_symmetry.space_group_name_H-M   'P 1'
#
loop_
_entity.id
_entity.type
_entity.pdbx_description
1 polymer ?
#
loop_
_entity_poly.entity_id
_entity_poly.type
_entity_poly.pdbx_seq_one_letter_code
_entity_poly.pdbx_strand_id
1 'polypeptide(L)'
;MEKVEKKYYYSEIFHSIQGEGEYTGIPTAWIRFFLCNLQCNGFGQKDPTNPDTYERVEDLPVWDKGCDSSYTWAKKFKGLMGQETPSVLADKIVDAIKTDSNPDGLFLHPGSKQHQHLCFTGGEPLMVTGQAASMGIYRALEK
;
A
#
# COMPACT_ATOMS: atom_id res chain seq x y z
N MET A 1 -16.35 23.97 -13.49
CA MET A 1 -15.40 23.82 -12.36
C MET A 1 -14.77 22.45 -12.43
N GLU A 2 -13.48 22.39 -12.64
CA GLU A 2 -12.74 21.14 -12.46
C GLU A 2 -12.90 20.69 -11.01
N LYS A 3 -13.38 19.48 -10.82
CA LYS A 3 -13.49 18.87 -9.50
C LYS A 3 -12.06 18.53 -9.05
N VAL A 4 -11.51 19.30 -8.11
CA VAL A 4 -10.19 19.01 -7.55
C VAL A 4 -10.24 17.62 -6.91
N GLU A 5 -9.48 16.68 -7.44
CA GLU A 5 -9.42 15.32 -6.96
C GLU A 5 -8.72 15.28 -5.61
N LYS A 6 -9.31 14.57 -4.64
CA LYS A 6 -8.76 14.46 -3.28
C LYS A 6 -7.47 13.66 -3.30
N LYS A 7 -6.47 14.12 -2.54
CA LYS A 7 -5.22 13.41 -2.33
C LYS A 7 -5.28 12.49 -1.12
N TYR A 8 -4.57 11.37 -1.21
CA TYR A 8 -4.50 10.36 -0.16
C TYR A 8 -3.06 10.03 0.18
N TYR A 9 -2.79 9.74 1.45
CA TYR A 9 -1.48 9.35 1.92
C TYR A 9 -1.19 7.88 1.63
N TYR A 10 0.02 7.60 1.18
CA TYR A 10 0.53 6.25 0.96
C TYR A 10 2.00 6.18 1.37
N SER A 11 2.47 5.00 1.76
CA SER A 11 3.87 4.82 2.12
C SER A 11 4.71 4.28 0.96
N GLU A 12 4.17 3.34 0.20
CA GLU A 12 4.92 2.73 -0.91
C GLU A 12 3.99 2.11 -1.97
N ILE A 13 4.53 1.99 -3.18
CA ILE A 13 3.97 1.22 -4.29
C ILE A 13 5.09 0.34 -4.83
N PHE A 14 4.84 -0.95 -4.97
CA PHE A 14 5.85 -1.89 -5.46
C PHE A 14 5.21 -3.07 -6.18
N HIS A 15 6.01 -3.78 -6.98
CA HIS A 15 5.63 -4.99 -7.68
C HIS A 15 6.39 -6.17 -7.10
N SER A 16 5.67 -7.21 -6.72
CA SER A 16 6.24 -8.41 -6.11
C SER A 16 5.31 -9.61 -6.35
N ILE A 17 5.72 -10.75 -5.84
CA ILE A 17 4.92 -11.98 -5.89
C ILE A 17 4.14 -12.12 -4.59
N GLN A 18 2.86 -12.53 -4.66
CA GLN A 18 2.10 -12.87 -3.47
C GLN A 18 2.74 -14.08 -2.78
N GLY A 19 3.14 -13.91 -1.52
CA GLY A 19 3.86 -14.93 -0.75
C GLY A 19 2.96 -15.87 0.05
N GLU A 20 1.67 -15.56 0.18
CA GLU A 20 0.78 -16.26 1.09
C GLU A 20 -0.61 -16.48 0.49
N GLY A 21 -1.31 -17.52 0.99
CA GLY A 21 -2.70 -17.77 0.68
C GLY A 21 -2.94 -18.44 -0.66
N GLU A 22 -4.18 -18.40 -1.09
CA GLU A 22 -4.67 -19.06 -2.32
C GLU A 22 -3.96 -18.57 -3.58
N TYR A 23 -3.57 -17.30 -3.61
CA TYR A 23 -2.95 -16.65 -4.77
C TYR A 23 -1.42 -16.60 -4.70
N THR A 24 -0.80 -17.45 -3.88
CA THR A 24 0.66 -17.54 -3.77
C THR A 24 1.29 -17.77 -5.14
N GLY A 25 2.32 -16.97 -5.45
CA GLY A 25 3.03 -17.02 -6.71
C GLY A 25 2.50 -16.10 -7.80
N ILE A 26 1.37 -15.44 -7.59
CA ILE A 26 0.81 -14.49 -8.54
C ILE A 26 1.57 -13.16 -8.48
N PRO A 27 2.09 -12.63 -9.61
CA PRO A 27 2.64 -11.29 -9.68
C PRO A 27 1.59 -10.25 -9.26
N THR A 28 1.93 -9.37 -8.33
CA THR A 28 0.99 -8.45 -7.69
C THR A 28 1.58 -7.06 -7.57
N ALA A 29 0.82 -6.06 -8.00
CA ALA A 29 1.09 -4.66 -7.66
C ALA A 29 0.52 -4.36 -6.29
N TRP A 30 1.33 -3.77 -5.43
CA TRP A 30 0.98 -3.45 -4.05
C TRP A 30 0.96 -1.94 -3.86
N ILE A 31 -0.06 -1.44 -3.20
CA ILE A 31 -0.07 -0.10 -2.63
C ILE A 31 -0.33 -0.18 -1.13
N ARG A 32 0.56 0.45 -0.37
CA ARG A 32 0.48 0.52 1.09
C ARG A 32 0.01 1.90 1.50
N PHE A 33 -1.19 1.99 2.05
CA PHE A 33 -1.74 3.24 2.56
C PHE A 33 -1.15 3.61 3.91
N PHE A 34 -1.28 4.87 4.26
CA PHE A 34 -1.01 5.40 5.59
C PHE A 34 -2.32 5.57 6.36
N LEU A 35 -2.29 5.37 7.64
CA LEU A 35 -3.32 5.35 8.66
C LEU A 35 -3.88 3.96 8.93
N CYS A 36 -4.13 3.72 10.23
CA CYS A 36 -4.76 2.51 10.73
C CYS A 36 -5.54 2.85 12.01
N ASN A 37 -6.72 2.29 12.14
CA ASN A 37 -7.53 2.44 13.34
C ASN A 37 -7.34 1.27 14.34
N LEU A 38 -6.63 0.21 13.94
CA LEU A 38 -6.40 -0.97 14.78
C LEU A 38 -5.16 -0.81 15.66
N GLN A 39 -4.06 -0.26 15.13
CA GLN A 39 -2.81 -0.01 15.85
C GLN A 39 -2.41 -1.21 16.74
N CYS A 40 -2.35 -2.41 16.12
CA CYS A 40 -2.12 -3.68 16.84
C CYS A 40 -0.80 -3.66 17.59
N ASN A 41 -0.84 -3.43 18.89
CA ASN A 41 0.30 -3.28 19.77
C ASN A 41 0.68 -4.59 20.49
N GLY A 42 0.44 -5.73 19.86
CA GLY A 42 0.88 -7.02 20.34
C GLY A 42 -0.15 -7.81 21.13
N PHE A 43 -1.42 -7.43 21.09
CA PHE A 43 -2.53 -8.21 21.67
C PHE A 43 -2.29 -8.67 23.11
N GLY A 44 -1.89 -7.72 23.98
CA GLY A 44 -1.64 -8.00 25.40
C GLY A 44 -0.18 -8.28 25.75
N GLN A 45 0.78 -7.96 24.88
CA GLN A 45 2.19 -7.89 25.29
C GLN A 45 2.36 -6.88 26.43
N LYS A 46 3.24 -7.20 27.39
CA LYS A 46 3.42 -6.38 28.60
C LYS A 46 3.99 -4.99 28.34
N ASP A 47 4.63 -4.78 27.22
CA ASP A 47 5.32 -3.51 26.91
C ASP A 47 5.20 -3.20 25.41
N PRO A 48 4.05 -2.67 24.96
CA PRO A 48 3.90 -2.25 23.58
C PRO A 48 4.81 -1.05 23.32
N THR A 49 5.80 -1.23 22.47
CA THR A 49 6.71 -0.17 22.08
C THR A 49 5.96 0.96 21.38
N ASN A 50 6.08 2.18 21.91
CA ASN A 50 5.52 3.35 21.25
C ASN A 50 6.38 3.74 20.04
N PRO A 51 5.88 3.63 18.79
CA PRO A 51 6.66 3.94 17.60
C PRO A 51 7.09 5.41 17.51
N ASP A 52 6.39 6.32 18.18
CA ASP A 52 6.72 7.75 18.20
C ASP A 52 8.04 8.07 18.96
N THR A 53 8.58 7.12 19.71
CA THR A 53 9.85 7.27 20.42
C THR A 53 11.08 7.01 19.55
N TYR A 54 10.92 6.43 18.37
CA TYR A 54 12.02 6.10 17.45
C TYR A 54 12.27 7.24 16.46
N GLU A 55 13.54 7.50 16.16
CA GLU A 55 13.93 8.57 15.24
C GLU A 55 13.70 8.19 13.78
N ARG A 56 13.98 6.94 13.43
CA ARG A 56 13.91 6.44 12.06
C ARG A 56 13.04 5.20 11.96
N VAL A 57 12.49 4.94 10.77
CA VAL A 57 11.67 3.75 10.49
C VAL A 57 12.48 2.46 10.71
N GLU A 58 13.76 2.48 10.34
CA GLU A 58 14.66 1.31 10.47
C GLU A 58 14.95 0.92 11.92
N ASP A 59 14.76 1.85 12.85
CA ASP A 59 14.99 1.61 14.27
C ASP A 59 13.75 1.03 14.98
N LEU A 60 12.60 0.96 14.28
CA LEU A 60 11.40 0.36 14.83
C LEU A 60 11.60 -1.13 15.10
N PRO A 61 11.19 -1.62 16.27
CA PRO A 61 11.32 -3.02 16.59
C PRO A 61 10.39 -3.88 15.74
N VAL A 62 10.83 -5.07 15.39
CA VAL A 62 9.94 -6.13 14.91
C VAL A 62 9.30 -6.77 16.14
N TRP A 63 8.00 -6.66 16.25
CA TRP A 63 7.26 -7.26 17.35
C TRP A 63 7.01 -8.75 17.08
N ASP A 64 7.15 -9.57 18.10
CA ASP A 64 6.83 -11.00 18.00
C ASP A 64 5.35 -11.24 17.69
N LYS A 65 4.51 -10.35 18.14
CA LYS A 65 3.07 -10.36 17.91
C LYS A 65 2.56 -8.94 17.70
N GLY A 66 1.62 -8.77 16.81
CA GLY A 66 0.98 -7.49 16.55
C GLY A 66 1.33 -6.90 15.20
N CYS A 67 1.52 -5.59 15.13
CA CYS A 67 1.76 -4.88 13.89
C CYS A 67 3.24 -4.92 13.49
N ASP A 68 3.51 -5.36 12.27
CA ASP A 68 4.85 -5.29 11.67
C ASP A 68 5.10 -4.00 10.88
N SER A 69 4.09 -3.16 10.76
CA SER A 69 4.08 -1.97 9.89
C SER A 69 3.67 -0.70 10.63
N SER A 70 4.13 -0.53 11.88
CA SER A 70 3.75 0.60 12.73
C SER A 70 4.07 1.97 12.13
N TYR A 71 5.07 2.08 11.26
CA TYR A 71 5.39 3.29 10.52
C TYR A 71 4.24 3.77 9.61
N THR A 72 3.33 2.88 9.22
CA THR A 72 2.20 3.23 8.36
C THR A 72 1.06 3.95 9.08
N TRP A 73 1.09 4.03 10.39
CA TRP A 73 0.08 4.75 11.17
C TRP A 73 0.65 5.70 12.23
N ALA A 74 1.91 5.56 12.60
CA ALA A 74 2.56 6.44 13.57
C ALA A 74 2.66 7.86 13.01
N LYS A 75 2.06 8.82 13.69
CA LYS A 75 1.97 10.23 13.25
C LYS A 75 3.32 10.86 12.98
N LYS A 76 4.34 10.47 13.72
CA LYS A 76 5.73 10.92 13.56
C LYS A 76 6.25 10.71 12.14
N PHE A 77 5.90 9.59 11.52
CA PHE A 77 6.38 9.22 10.19
C PHE A 77 5.49 9.71 9.04
N LYS A 78 4.42 10.46 9.35
CA LYS A 78 3.52 11.00 8.32
C LYS A 78 4.24 11.87 7.28
N GLY A 79 5.26 12.61 7.70
CA GLY A 79 6.07 13.46 6.81
C GLY A 79 6.90 12.69 5.78
N LEU A 80 7.09 11.37 5.97
CA LEU A 80 7.78 10.50 5.03
C LEU A 80 6.84 9.90 3.99
N MET A 81 5.52 10.07 4.16
CA MET A 81 4.52 9.50 3.27
C MET A 81 4.33 10.36 2.03
N GLY A 82 4.09 9.71 0.89
CA GLY A 82 3.62 10.38 -0.31
C GLY A 82 2.15 10.78 -0.17
N GLN A 83 1.74 11.78 -0.94
CA GLN A 83 0.35 12.23 -0.99
C GLN A 83 -0.02 12.56 -2.43
N GLU A 84 -0.91 11.76 -3.01
CA GLU A 84 -1.29 11.87 -4.41
C GLU A 84 -2.78 11.61 -4.64
N THR A 85 -3.26 12.04 -5.79
CA THR A 85 -4.61 11.73 -6.26
C THR A 85 -4.71 10.28 -6.72
N PRO A 86 -5.92 9.67 -6.73
CA PRO A 86 -6.13 8.33 -7.24
C PRO A 86 -5.64 8.14 -8.68
N SER A 87 -5.79 9.14 -9.54
CA SER A 87 -5.31 9.08 -10.92
C SER A 87 -3.78 8.96 -10.98
N VAL A 88 -3.06 9.77 -10.20
CA VAL A 88 -1.60 9.69 -10.11
C VAL A 88 -1.15 8.38 -9.47
N LEU A 89 -1.86 7.89 -8.45
CA LEU A 89 -1.57 6.60 -7.84
C LEU A 89 -1.76 5.43 -8.83
N ALA A 90 -2.80 5.50 -9.66
CA ALA A 90 -3.01 4.52 -10.74
C ALA A 90 -1.84 4.52 -11.74
N ASP A 91 -1.36 5.69 -12.16
CA ASP A 91 -0.20 5.82 -13.05
C ASP A 91 1.07 5.23 -12.40
N LYS A 92 1.30 5.50 -11.12
CA LYS A 92 2.43 4.92 -10.38
C LYS A 92 2.34 3.39 -10.25
N ILE A 93 1.14 2.85 -10.09
CA ILE A 93 0.91 1.39 -10.06
C ILE A 93 1.24 0.78 -11.43
N VAL A 94 0.76 1.38 -12.52
CA VAL A 94 1.08 0.94 -13.87
C VAL A 94 2.59 0.99 -14.11
N ASP A 95 3.26 2.07 -13.71
CA ASP A 95 4.71 2.19 -13.84
C ASP A 95 5.46 1.13 -13.03
N ALA A 96 4.95 0.74 -11.85
CA ALA A 96 5.57 -0.29 -11.02
C ALA A 96 5.54 -1.69 -11.66
N ILE A 97 4.55 -1.99 -12.49
CA ILE A 97 4.43 -3.30 -13.17
C ILE A 97 5.06 -3.34 -14.56
N LYS A 98 5.60 -2.22 -15.06
CA LYS A 98 6.33 -2.19 -16.32
C LYS A 98 7.61 -3.00 -16.24
N THR A 99 7.84 -3.82 -17.27
CA THR A 99 9.05 -4.60 -17.46
C THR A 99 9.40 -4.62 -18.95
N ASP A 100 10.55 -5.15 -19.33
CA ASP A 100 10.93 -5.31 -20.74
C ASP A 100 9.92 -6.17 -21.52
N SER A 101 9.33 -7.16 -20.86
CA SER A 101 8.31 -8.04 -21.45
C SER A 101 6.88 -7.50 -21.31
N ASN A 102 6.69 -6.43 -20.55
CA ASN A 102 5.40 -5.76 -20.33
C ASN A 102 5.60 -4.22 -20.28
N PRO A 103 6.05 -3.61 -21.38
CA PRO A 103 6.46 -2.21 -21.39
C PRO A 103 5.32 -1.22 -21.14
N ASP A 104 4.09 -1.61 -21.40
CA ASP A 104 2.90 -0.78 -21.17
C ASP A 104 2.28 -0.94 -19.77
N GLY A 105 2.82 -1.86 -18.94
CA GLY A 105 2.31 -2.09 -17.60
C GLY A 105 0.88 -2.63 -17.58
N LEU A 106 0.59 -3.63 -18.42
CA LEU A 106 -0.74 -4.24 -18.52
C LEU A 106 -0.95 -5.26 -17.39
N PHE A 107 -2.14 -5.27 -16.81
CA PHE A 107 -2.51 -6.29 -15.82
C PHE A 107 -2.71 -7.67 -16.41
N LEU A 108 -3.04 -7.76 -17.70
CA LEU A 108 -2.93 -9.00 -18.45
C LEU A 108 -1.60 -8.97 -19.21
N HIS A 109 -0.63 -9.77 -18.76
CA HIS A 109 0.71 -9.80 -19.34
C HIS A 109 0.64 -10.15 -20.85
N PRO A 110 1.23 -9.33 -21.75
CA PRO A 110 1.03 -9.49 -23.20
C PRO A 110 1.59 -10.80 -23.75
N GLY A 111 2.70 -11.28 -23.19
CA GLY A 111 3.34 -12.54 -23.60
C GLY A 111 2.69 -13.76 -22.99
N SER A 112 2.75 -13.89 -21.66
CA SER A 112 2.30 -15.09 -20.93
C SER A 112 0.78 -15.20 -20.79
N LYS A 113 0.04 -14.11 -21.01
CA LYS A 113 -1.42 -14.01 -20.73
C LYS A 113 -1.77 -14.24 -19.26
N GLN A 114 -0.81 -14.15 -18.37
CA GLN A 114 -1.04 -14.23 -16.93
C GLN A 114 -1.63 -12.92 -16.41
N HIS A 115 -2.67 -13.03 -15.59
CA HIS A 115 -3.22 -11.91 -14.87
C HIS A 115 -2.27 -11.51 -13.72
N GLN A 116 -2.11 -10.22 -13.53
CA GLN A 116 -1.49 -9.66 -12.35
C GLN A 116 -2.57 -9.14 -11.41
N HIS A 117 -2.33 -9.24 -10.11
CA HIS A 117 -3.25 -8.76 -9.11
C HIS A 117 -2.88 -7.35 -8.65
N LEU A 118 -3.87 -6.65 -8.11
CA LEU A 118 -3.69 -5.41 -7.37
C LEU A 118 -4.09 -5.65 -5.93
N CYS A 119 -3.19 -5.35 -4.99
CA CYS A 119 -3.43 -5.51 -3.56
C CYS A 119 -3.32 -4.17 -2.84
N PHE A 120 -4.35 -3.85 -2.09
CA PHE A 120 -4.37 -2.72 -1.18
C PHE A 120 -3.99 -3.21 0.22
N THR A 121 -2.97 -2.62 0.79
CA THR A 121 -2.43 -2.98 2.11
C THR A 121 -2.02 -1.72 2.87
N GLY A 122 -1.28 -1.87 3.92
CA GLY A 122 -0.67 -0.75 4.62
C GLY A 122 -1.04 -0.72 6.07
N GLY A 123 -1.53 0.41 6.56
CA GLY A 123 -2.27 0.51 7.79
C GLY A 123 -3.56 -0.34 7.69
N GLU A 124 -4.72 0.30 7.61
CA GLU A 124 -5.98 -0.41 7.39
C GLU A 124 -6.65 0.11 6.11
N PRO A 125 -6.59 -0.66 4.99
CA PRO A 125 -7.16 -0.21 3.71
C PRO A 125 -8.69 -0.10 3.71
N LEU A 126 -9.37 -0.74 4.65
CA LEU A 126 -10.82 -0.67 4.79
C LEU A 126 -11.32 0.54 5.59
N MET A 127 -10.43 1.39 6.10
CA MET A 127 -10.85 2.71 6.60
C MET A 127 -11.55 3.51 5.49
N VAL A 128 -12.45 4.41 5.85
CA VAL A 128 -13.22 5.24 4.89
C VAL A 128 -12.30 5.90 3.86
N THR A 129 -11.17 6.45 4.29
CA THR A 129 -10.18 7.06 3.39
C THR A 129 -9.51 6.04 2.48
N GLY A 130 -9.19 4.85 2.98
CA GLY A 130 -8.62 3.75 2.21
C GLY A 130 -9.60 3.20 1.18
N GLN A 131 -10.85 3.02 1.56
CA GLN A 131 -11.92 2.60 0.64
C GLN A 131 -12.10 3.62 -0.49
N ALA A 132 -12.18 4.91 -0.17
CA ALA A 132 -12.33 5.96 -1.16
C ALA A 132 -11.14 6.03 -2.12
N ALA A 133 -9.91 5.91 -1.61
CA ALA A 133 -8.70 5.86 -2.41
C ALA A 133 -8.69 4.63 -3.33
N SER A 134 -8.99 3.46 -2.81
CA SER A 134 -9.03 2.19 -3.56
C SER A 134 -10.05 2.24 -4.70
N MET A 135 -11.24 2.74 -4.45
CA MET A 135 -12.27 2.90 -5.48
C MET A 135 -11.85 3.91 -6.55
N GLY A 136 -11.21 5.01 -6.15
CA GLY A 136 -10.69 6.02 -7.09
C GLY A 136 -9.59 5.46 -7.99
N ILE A 137 -8.66 4.70 -7.42
CA ILE A 137 -7.57 4.02 -8.15
C ILE A 137 -8.16 3.00 -9.14
N TYR A 138 -9.07 2.15 -8.66
CA TYR A 138 -9.71 1.15 -9.51
C TYR A 138 -10.39 1.77 -10.73
N ARG A 139 -11.19 2.83 -10.53
CA ARG A 139 -11.84 3.55 -11.62
C ARG A 139 -10.86 4.22 -12.60
N ALA A 140 -9.72 4.68 -12.11
CA ALA A 140 -8.69 5.25 -12.95
C ALA A 140 -7.98 4.18 -13.80
N LEU A 141 -7.80 2.97 -13.26
CA LEU A 141 -7.19 1.84 -13.97
C LEU A 141 -8.11 1.21 -15.03
N GLU A 142 -9.44 1.37 -14.90
CA GLU A 142 -10.42 0.90 -15.89
C GLU A 142 -10.46 1.73 -17.19
N LYS A 143 -9.86 2.90 -17.20
CA LYS A 143 -9.80 3.80 -18.38
C LYS A 143 -8.63 3.48 -19.28
#